data_2506f0f47379418c1835876b04868654
#
_entry.id   2506f0f47379418c1835876b04868654
#
_cell.length_a   1.000
_cell.length_b   1.000
_cell.length_c   1.000
_cell.angle_alpha   90.00
_cell.angle_beta   90.00
_cell.angle_gamma   90.00
#
_symmetry.space_group_name_H-M   'P 1'
#
loop_
_entity.id
_entity.type
_entity.pdbx_description
1 polymer ?
#
loop_
_entity_poly.entity_id
_entity_poly.type
_entity_poly.pdbx_seq_one_letter_code
_entity_poly.pdbx_strand_id
1 'polypeptide(L)'
;VINEYSASNLYEYTDNYNMEEDWIELYNSSESDLDISGYYLSDKEDNPTKWAIPGGTIISAEGFLTFWCSGRDESSGSNFHTNFKLKQAKNNPEHVVFSDPDGNIINDIEMQKTQLDHSMGRDMDDPESWRIFIHPTKGDANLETNYIAYAETATMNYEAGFYNGAIDLEITTNEPNSTIRYTTNGNLPFFASSLYTGPITISNTQVLKAIVYTTEPDILPSFITFNTYFIDEDHALPVLSTSANQLTTLLNGNQSLRPHGSIEYFNVEGERKDFGYGEYNKHGQDSWAFPQRSFDYIARDEMGYHDAIHEKLLSLSDRDEFQRIIIRASGDDNYPGIDSSAHMRDMFIHKFANKNNMKLDMRKGERCVVYANGQFWGVYSIREKVSDADYTEYYYGQDKYNIQYVMNWGNTWAQYGGSQAISDWNTIRNYAESHNLSIQANYQHVADEIDVTSLVDYILINSFVVCTDWINWNTSVWRGLDPNGTHKKWGFVLWDEDATFNHYINYTNVP
;
A
#
# COMPACT_ATOMS: atom_id res chain seq x y z
N VAL A 1 -1.36 -22.93 22.62
CA VAL A 1 -1.15 -23.18 21.18
C VAL A 1 -1.70 -22.01 20.35
N ILE A 2 -1.20 -21.81 19.11
CA ILE A 2 -1.84 -20.92 18.15
C ILE A 2 -3.17 -21.55 17.74
N ASN A 3 -4.26 -20.78 17.85
CA ASN A 3 -5.62 -21.21 17.53
C ASN A 3 -6.04 -20.77 16.14
N GLU A 4 -5.86 -19.48 15.85
CA GLU A 4 -6.32 -18.83 14.63
C GLU A 4 -5.41 -17.65 14.29
N TYR A 5 -5.28 -17.30 13.02
CA TYR A 5 -4.62 -16.06 12.57
C TYR A 5 -5.30 -15.51 11.34
N SER A 6 -5.23 -14.20 11.15
CA SER A 6 -5.62 -13.52 9.92
C SER A 6 -4.57 -12.53 9.49
N ALA A 7 -4.08 -12.71 8.24
CA ALA A 7 -3.24 -11.76 7.52
C ALA A 7 -4.02 -11.07 6.39
N SER A 8 -5.35 -11.08 6.48
CA SER A 8 -6.27 -10.52 5.47
C SER A 8 -7.36 -9.65 6.09
N ASN A 9 -7.18 -9.23 7.36
CA ASN A 9 -8.16 -8.42 8.09
C ASN A 9 -8.16 -6.96 7.59
N LEU A 10 -9.18 -6.57 6.85
CA LEU A 10 -9.34 -5.19 6.34
C LEU A 10 -10.65 -4.54 6.76
N TYR A 11 -11.68 -5.32 7.16
CA TYR A 11 -13.02 -4.80 7.53
C TYR A 11 -13.67 -5.50 8.71
N GLU A 12 -13.17 -6.67 9.17
CA GLU A 12 -13.85 -7.48 10.19
C GLU A 12 -13.54 -7.00 11.61
N TYR A 13 -12.28 -6.77 11.95
CA TYR A 13 -11.88 -6.44 13.31
C TYR A 13 -10.96 -5.22 13.34
N THR A 14 -11.18 -4.35 14.34
CA THR A 14 -10.31 -3.21 14.64
C THR A 14 -9.61 -3.39 15.98
N ASP A 15 -8.42 -2.86 16.09
CA ASP A 15 -7.67 -2.76 17.33
C ASP A 15 -8.19 -1.61 18.22
N ASN A 16 -7.53 -1.37 19.36
CA ASN A 16 -7.87 -0.27 20.28
C ASN A 16 -7.56 1.13 19.72
N TYR A 17 -6.92 1.23 18.55
CA TYR A 17 -6.69 2.48 17.80
C TYR A 17 -7.68 2.65 16.65
N ASN A 18 -8.67 1.77 16.51
CA ASN A 18 -9.62 1.69 15.41
C ASN A 18 -8.90 1.50 14.05
N MET A 19 -7.86 0.67 14.04
CA MET A 19 -7.14 0.26 12.85
C MET A 19 -7.40 -1.22 12.59
N GLU A 20 -7.60 -1.56 11.34
CA GLU A 20 -7.68 -2.94 10.87
C GLU A 20 -6.24 -3.47 10.72
N GLU A 21 -5.77 -4.21 11.71
CA GLU A 21 -4.44 -4.82 11.70
C GLU A 21 -4.60 -6.35 11.68
N ASP A 22 -3.60 -7.06 11.16
CA ASP A 22 -3.51 -8.51 11.23
C ASP A 22 -3.43 -8.99 12.68
N TRP A 23 -3.76 -10.25 12.91
CA TRP A 23 -3.76 -10.76 14.27
C TRP A 23 -3.43 -12.25 14.36
N ILE A 24 -2.93 -12.65 15.53
CA ILE A 24 -2.69 -14.02 15.95
C ILE A 24 -3.48 -14.25 17.23
N GLU A 25 -4.14 -15.40 17.35
CA GLU A 25 -4.83 -15.82 18.54
C GLU A 25 -4.19 -17.06 19.15
N LEU A 26 -3.96 -17.00 20.46
CA LEU A 26 -3.53 -18.14 21.26
C LEU A 26 -4.70 -18.71 22.06
N TYR A 27 -4.73 -20.02 22.18
CA TYR A 27 -5.68 -20.77 22.99
C TYR A 27 -5.00 -21.53 24.12
N ASN A 28 -5.52 -21.42 25.33
CA ASN A 28 -5.11 -22.19 26.48
C ASN A 28 -6.03 -23.41 26.63
N SER A 29 -5.59 -24.57 26.22
CA SER A 29 -6.36 -25.84 26.31
C SER A 29 -6.36 -26.48 27.69
N SER A 30 -5.78 -25.87 28.72
CA SER A 30 -5.74 -26.41 30.07
C SER A 30 -6.93 -25.94 30.93
N GLU A 31 -7.26 -26.71 31.98
CA GLU A 31 -8.31 -26.37 32.97
C GLU A 31 -7.87 -25.30 33.99
N SER A 32 -6.72 -24.68 33.81
CA SER A 32 -6.16 -23.62 34.69
C SER A 32 -5.60 -22.46 33.91
N ASP A 33 -5.59 -21.29 34.54
CA ASP A 33 -4.96 -20.08 33.95
C ASP A 33 -3.48 -20.37 33.67
N LEU A 34 -3.02 -19.90 32.52
CA LEU A 34 -1.67 -20.08 32.03
C LEU A 34 -0.95 -18.70 31.90
N ASP A 35 0.12 -18.54 32.66
CA ASP A 35 1.01 -17.39 32.51
C ASP A 35 1.97 -17.64 31.31
N ILE A 36 1.88 -16.80 30.28
CA ILE A 36 2.72 -16.86 29.10
C ILE A 36 3.73 -15.69 29.03
N SER A 37 4.01 -15.07 30.16
CA SER A 37 5.02 -14.03 30.28
C SER A 37 6.39 -14.51 29.79
N GLY A 38 7.00 -13.77 28.88
CA GLY A 38 8.33 -14.10 28.34
C GLY A 38 8.35 -15.19 27.27
N TYR A 39 7.18 -15.74 26.88
CA TYR A 39 7.06 -16.49 25.63
C TYR A 39 7.24 -15.54 24.43
N TYR A 40 7.34 -16.08 23.23
CA TYR A 40 7.61 -15.28 22.05
C TYR A 40 6.61 -15.56 20.92
N LEU A 41 6.33 -14.52 20.13
CA LEU A 41 5.69 -14.60 18.82
C LEU A 41 6.64 -14.10 17.73
N SER A 42 6.56 -14.69 16.55
CA SER A 42 7.34 -14.29 15.38
C SER A 42 6.59 -14.54 14.08
N ASP A 43 6.94 -13.75 13.05
CA ASP A 43 6.57 -13.95 11.65
C ASP A 43 7.64 -14.76 10.87
N LYS A 44 8.67 -15.30 11.58
CA LYS A 44 9.83 -15.97 10.97
C LYS A 44 10.26 -17.20 11.74
N GLU A 45 10.42 -18.31 11.02
CA GLU A 45 10.94 -19.57 11.58
C GLU A 45 12.39 -19.41 12.06
N ASP A 46 13.21 -18.68 11.32
CA ASP A 46 14.64 -18.50 11.62
C ASP A 46 14.93 -17.47 12.72
N ASN A 47 13.89 -16.78 13.23
CA ASN A 47 13.97 -15.87 14.35
C ASN A 47 12.79 -16.06 15.33
N PRO A 48 12.68 -17.22 16.00
CA PRO A 48 11.49 -17.59 16.78
C PRO A 48 11.29 -16.75 18.06
N THR A 49 12.27 -15.93 18.45
CA THR A 49 12.23 -15.06 19.64
C THR A 49 12.09 -13.57 19.28
N LYS A 50 11.46 -13.26 18.15
CA LYS A 50 11.40 -11.91 17.59
C LYS A 50 10.69 -10.89 18.48
N TRP A 51 9.57 -11.28 19.10
CA TRP A 51 8.79 -10.42 20.00
C TRP A 51 8.44 -11.16 21.30
N ALA A 52 8.87 -10.60 22.43
CA ALA A 52 8.60 -11.17 23.73
C ALA A 52 7.22 -10.75 24.25
N ILE A 53 6.41 -11.73 24.66
CA ILE A 53 5.12 -11.47 25.31
C ILE A 53 5.38 -10.79 26.68
N PRO A 54 4.72 -9.66 26.95
CA PRO A 54 4.96 -8.86 28.15
C PRO A 54 4.68 -9.63 29.45
N GLY A 55 5.37 -9.25 30.51
CA GLY A 55 5.17 -9.82 31.85
C GLY A 55 3.75 -9.59 32.39
N GLY A 56 3.20 -10.58 33.05
CA GLY A 56 1.83 -10.57 33.60
C GLY A 56 0.75 -10.93 32.57
N THR A 57 1.12 -11.47 31.41
CA THR A 57 0.17 -11.93 30.39
C THR A 57 -0.35 -13.32 30.73
N ILE A 58 -1.64 -13.41 31.04
CA ILE A 58 -2.32 -14.65 31.45
C ILE A 58 -3.42 -14.97 30.46
N ILE A 59 -3.49 -16.20 29.98
CA ILE A 59 -4.64 -16.77 29.28
C ILE A 59 -5.45 -17.61 30.27
N SER A 60 -6.72 -17.23 30.47
CA SER A 60 -7.62 -17.96 31.35
C SER A 60 -7.74 -19.43 30.95
N ALA A 61 -8.15 -20.31 31.89
CA ALA A 61 -8.49 -21.69 31.59
C ALA A 61 -9.47 -21.75 30.40
N GLU A 62 -9.19 -22.59 29.41
CA GLU A 62 -9.98 -22.75 28.17
C GLU A 62 -10.25 -21.43 27.43
N GLY A 63 -9.41 -20.39 27.66
CA GLY A 63 -9.57 -19.05 27.12
C GLY A 63 -8.72 -18.74 25.89
N PHE A 64 -9.06 -17.65 25.23
CA PHE A 64 -8.40 -17.14 24.04
C PHE A 64 -7.73 -15.79 24.33
N LEU A 65 -6.64 -15.49 23.62
CA LEU A 65 -5.97 -14.20 23.71
C LEU A 65 -5.42 -13.78 22.33
N THR A 66 -5.82 -12.60 21.89
CA THR A 66 -5.45 -12.04 20.60
C THR A 66 -4.25 -11.09 20.72
N PHE A 67 -3.35 -11.18 19.74
CA PHE A 67 -2.18 -10.31 19.53
C PHE A 67 -2.29 -9.64 18.17
N TRP A 68 -2.29 -8.30 18.14
CA TRP A 68 -2.33 -7.51 16.92
C TRP A 68 -0.93 -7.43 16.29
N CYS A 69 -0.81 -7.88 15.06
CA CYS A 69 0.44 -7.85 14.30
C CYS A 69 0.60 -6.50 13.58
N SER A 70 0.71 -5.42 14.34
CA SER A 70 0.66 -4.04 13.84
C SER A 70 2.04 -3.40 13.59
N GLY A 71 3.12 -3.98 14.13
CA GLY A 71 4.45 -3.39 14.13
C GLY A 71 4.66 -2.29 15.18
N ARG A 72 3.67 -2.02 16.07
CA ARG A 72 3.77 -0.94 17.08
C ARG A 72 4.73 -1.22 18.21
N ASP A 73 4.98 -2.48 18.53
CA ASP A 73 5.79 -2.90 19.71
C ASP A 73 5.27 -2.29 21.02
N GLU A 74 3.98 -2.47 21.30
CA GLU A 74 3.29 -1.81 22.42
C GLU A 74 2.35 -2.77 23.13
N SER A 75 2.15 -2.59 24.44
CA SER A 75 1.12 -3.29 25.20
C SER A 75 0.44 -2.36 26.20
N SER A 76 -0.89 -2.45 26.29
CA SER A 76 -1.70 -1.66 27.24
C SER A 76 -2.92 -2.46 27.67
N GLY A 77 -2.94 -2.91 28.93
CA GLY A 77 -4.00 -3.77 29.46
C GLY A 77 -4.04 -5.11 28.73
N SER A 78 -5.15 -5.42 28.08
CA SER A 78 -5.35 -6.62 27.25
C SER A 78 -5.05 -6.40 25.76
N ASN A 79 -4.53 -5.24 25.38
CA ASN A 79 -4.18 -4.94 24.00
C ASN A 79 -2.68 -5.16 23.79
N PHE A 80 -2.34 -6.12 22.97
CA PHE A 80 -0.97 -6.51 22.66
C PHE A 80 -0.69 -6.25 21.19
N HIS A 81 0.35 -5.48 20.89
CA HIS A 81 0.80 -5.15 19.56
C HIS A 81 2.23 -5.62 19.36
N THR A 82 2.43 -6.53 18.43
CA THR A 82 3.77 -7.05 18.12
C THR A 82 4.63 -5.99 17.42
N ASN A 83 5.94 -6.26 17.35
CA ASN A 83 6.91 -5.45 16.58
C ASN A 83 7.02 -5.86 15.11
N PHE A 84 6.08 -6.68 14.62
CA PHE A 84 6.01 -7.14 13.23
C PHE A 84 4.57 -7.11 12.72
N LYS A 85 4.44 -7.21 11.40
CA LYS A 85 3.20 -7.44 10.67
C LYS A 85 3.26 -8.80 10.01
N LEU A 86 2.11 -9.36 9.67
CA LEU A 86 2.01 -10.54 8.81
C LEU A 86 1.88 -10.10 7.36
N LYS A 87 2.57 -10.80 6.45
CA LYS A 87 2.48 -10.58 5.01
C LYS A 87 2.28 -11.90 4.29
N GLN A 88 1.05 -12.15 3.85
CA GLN A 88 0.70 -13.43 3.21
C GLN A 88 1.07 -13.53 1.73
N ALA A 89 1.28 -12.39 1.06
CA ALA A 89 1.46 -12.36 -0.40
C ALA A 89 2.93 -12.36 -0.85
N LYS A 90 3.88 -12.47 0.07
CA LYS A 90 5.30 -12.61 -0.24
C LYS A 90 5.61 -13.87 -1.05
N ASN A 91 6.62 -13.79 -1.91
CA ASN A 91 7.11 -14.93 -2.70
C ASN A 91 7.62 -16.08 -1.81
N ASN A 92 8.26 -15.74 -0.68
CA ASN A 92 8.62 -16.70 0.36
C ASN A 92 7.59 -16.56 1.47
N PRO A 93 6.75 -17.57 1.73
CA PRO A 93 5.75 -17.52 2.78
C PRO A 93 6.36 -17.14 4.14
N GLU A 94 5.69 -16.29 4.88
CA GLU A 94 6.01 -16.03 6.28
C GLU A 94 5.42 -17.14 7.15
N HIS A 95 5.84 -17.19 8.41
CA HIS A 95 5.40 -18.16 9.39
C HIS A 95 4.66 -17.47 10.54
N VAL A 96 3.78 -18.18 11.20
CA VAL A 96 3.27 -17.81 12.51
C VAL A 96 3.91 -18.74 13.54
N VAL A 97 4.82 -18.17 14.35
CA VAL A 97 5.63 -18.96 15.29
C VAL A 97 5.32 -18.55 16.72
N PHE A 98 5.10 -19.56 17.59
CA PHE A 98 4.97 -19.40 19.04
C PHE A 98 6.03 -20.22 19.74
N SER A 99 6.82 -19.60 20.64
CA SER A 99 7.95 -20.24 21.32
C SER A 99 7.91 -20.03 22.83
N ASP A 100 8.52 -20.96 23.56
CA ASP A 100 8.66 -20.86 25.01
C ASP A 100 9.75 -19.84 25.44
N PRO A 101 9.90 -19.52 26.75
CA PRO A 101 10.89 -18.59 27.23
C PRO A 101 12.36 -18.98 26.96
N ASP A 102 12.62 -20.26 26.68
CA ASP A 102 13.96 -20.75 26.32
C ASP A 102 14.19 -20.67 24.80
N GLY A 103 13.20 -20.24 24.03
CA GLY A 103 13.24 -20.11 22.58
C GLY A 103 12.95 -21.41 21.82
N ASN A 104 12.44 -22.45 22.49
CA ASN A 104 12.00 -23.65 21.80
C ASN A 104 10.64 -23.41 21.14
N ILE A 105 10.53 -23.79 19.87
CA ILE A 105 9.30 -23.62 19.09
C ILE A 105 8.23 -24.59 19.60
N ILE A 106 7.06 -24.05 19.96
CA ILE A 106 5.87 -24.80 20.35
C ILE A 106 4.96 -25.01 19.13
N ASN A 107 4.74 -23.96 18.36
CA ASN A 107 4.03 -24.01 17.07
C ASN A 107 4.81 -23.24 16.02
N ASP A 108 4.83 -23.77 14.82
CA ASP A 108 5.36 -23.17 13.60
C ASP A 108 4.39 -23.50 12.45
N ILE A 109 3.79 -22.48 11.86
CA ILE A 109 2.79 -22.61 10.82
C ILE A 109 3.21 -21.76 9.65
N GLU A 110 3.55 -22.40 8.52
CA GLU A 110 3.73 -21.70 7.25
C GLU A 110 2.41 -21.06 6.83
N MET A 111 2.41 -19.74 6.61
CA MET A 111 1.20 -18.99 6.29
C MET A 111 0.68 -19.36 4.90
N GLN A 112 -0.62 -19.54 4.81
CA GLN A 112 -1.34 -19.73 3.56
C GLN A 112 -2.05 -18.44 3.16
N LYS A 113 -2.10 -18.18 1.84
CA LYS A 113 -2.86 -17.05 1.31
C LYS A 113 -4.35 -17.25 1.55
N THR A 114 -5.00 -16.25 2.12
CA THR A 114 -6.44 -16.19 2.29
C THR A 114 -7.04 -15.07 1.45
N GLN A 115 -8.29 -15.19 1.08
CA GLN A 115 -9.04 -14.07 0.52
C GLN A 115 -9.39 -13.07 1.62
N LEU A 116 -9.74 -11.87 1.20
CA LEU A 116 -10.00 -10.74 2.08
C LEU A 116 -10.96 -11.10 3.23
N ASP A 117 -10.58 -10.69 4.43
CA ASP A 117 -11.31 -10.89 5.69
C ASP A 117 -11.52 -12.36 6.11
N HIS A 118 -10.81 -13.30 5.50
CA HIS A 118 -10.79 -14.69 5.96
C HIS A 118 -9.66 -14.91 6.98
N SER A 119 -9.76 -16.02 7.74
CA SER A 119 -8.70 -16.46 8.65
C SER A 119 -8.34 -17.93 8.42
N MET A 120 -7.22 -18.32 8.99
CA MET A 120 -6.79 -19.72 9.13
C MET A 120 -6.88 -20.10 10.59
N GLY A 121 -7.67 -21.11 10.91
CA GLY A 121 -7.86 -21.60 12.28
C GLY A 121 -7.78 -23.11 12.37
N ARG A 122 -7.56 -23.63 13.59
CA ARG A 122 -7.55 -25.06 13.84
C ARG A 122 -8.92 -25.66 13.67
N ASP A 123 -8.98 -26.84 13.06
CA ASP A 123 -10.20 -27.65 13.04
C ASP A 123 -10.49 -28.18 14.47
N MET A 124 -11.72 -27.99 14.95
CA MET A 124 -12.09 -28.43 16.30
C MET A 124 -12.17 -29.97 16.43
N ASP A 125 -12.44 -30.67 15.34
CA ASP A 125 -12.51 -32.15 15.31
C ASP A 125 -11.12 -32.79 15.12
N ASP A 126 -10.19 -32.07 14.47
CA ASP A 126 -8.80 -32.47 14.25
C ASP A 126 -7.85 -31.27 14.42
N PRO A 127 -7.43 -30.94 15.65
CA PRO A 127 -6.62 -29.77 15.95
C PRO A 127 -5.23 -29.70 15.26
N GLU A 128 -4.79 -30.77 14.63
CA GLU A 128 -3.57 -30.76 13.80
C GLU A 128 -3.85 -30.23 12.37
N SER A 129 -5.12 -30.22 11.95
CA SER A 129 -5.57 -29.71 10.67
C SER A 129 -5.95 -28.24 10.78
N TRP A 130 -5.69 -27.49 9.68
CA TRP A 130 -6.04 -26.08 9.53
C TRP A 130 -7.17 -25.90 8.54
N ARG A 131 -8.05 -24.92 8.81
CA ARG A 131 -9.23 -24.60 8.01
C ARG A 131 -9.29 -23.13 7.71
N ILE A 132 -9.97 -22.79 6.61
CA ILE A 132 -10.29 -21.42 6.22
C ILE A 132 -11.66 -21.07 6.82
N PHE A 133 -11.72 -19.98 7.56
CA PHE A 133 -12.95 -19.39 8.07
C PHE A 133 -13.28 -18.14 7.30
N ILE A 134 -14.45 -18.10 6.63
CA ILE A 134 -14.94 -16.90 5.95
C ILE A 134 -15.55 -15.88 6.94
N HIS A 135 -15.82 -16.32 8.15
CA HIS A 135 -16.16 -15.52 9.31
C HIS A 135 -15.18 -15.90 10.42
N PRO A 136 -14.11 -15.13 10.60
CA PRO A 136 -13.12 -15.40 11.63
C PRO A 136 -13.75 -15.49 13.03
N THR A 137 -13.20 -16.35 13.88
CA THR A 137 -13.77 -16.69 15.20
C THR A 137 -13.03 -16.02 16.35
N LYS A 138 -12.34 -14.92 16.09
CA LYS A 138 -11.50 -14.20 17.05
C LYS A 138 -12.16 -14.00 18.41
N GLY A 139 -11.55 -14.56 19.47
CA GLY A 139 -12.03 -14.52 20.86
C GLY A 139 -12.94 -15.66 21.27
N ASP A 140 -13.26 -16.59 20.37
CA ASP A 140 -14.16 -17.71 20.57
C ASP A 140 -13.59 -19.01 19.97
N ALA A 141 -14.24 -20.13 20.23
CA ALA A 141 -13.87 -21.42 19.63
C ALA A 141 -14.20 -21.45 18.12
N ASN A 142 -13.37 -22.13 17.33
CA ASN A 142 -13.47 -22.26 15.87
C ASN A 142 -14.65 -23.15 15.44
N LEU A 143 -15.89 -22.76 15.78
CA LEU A 143 -17.12 -23.52 15.53
C LEU A 143 -17.90 -23.08 14.29
N GLU A 144 -17.48 -21.99 13.64
CA GLU A 144 -18.13 -21.50 12.43
C GLU A 144 -17.88 -22.42 11.23
N THR A 145 -18.68 -22.23 10.17
CA THR A 145 -18.49 -22.95 8.92
C THR A 145 -17.11 -22.71 8.36
N ASN A 146 -16.38 -23.78 8.10
CA ASN A 146 -15.01 -23.74 7.63
C ASN A 146 -14.81 -24.52 6.32
N TYR A 147 -13.68 -24.30 5.68
CA TYR A 147 -13.35 -24.85 4.38
C TYR A 147 -11.93 -25.38 4.35
N ILE A 148 -11.66 -26.35 3.48
CA ILE A 148 -10.34 -27.01 3.37
C ILE A 148 -9.39 -26.16 2.51
N ALA A 149 -9.87 -25.60 1.41
CA ALA A 149 -9.05 -24.88 0.44
C ALA A 149 -9.90 -23.94 -0.44
N TYR A 150 -9.21 -23.16 -1.26
CA TYR A 150 -9.78 -22.48 -2.42
C TYR A 150 -9.64 -23.39 -3.64
N ALA A 151 -10.58 -23.31 -4.58
CA ALA A 151 -10.50 -23.97 -5.88
C ALA A 151 -9.23 -23.52 -6.64
N GLU A 152 -8.71 -24.41 -7.48
CA GLU A 152 -7.61 -24.09 -8.39
C GLU A 152 -7.99 -22.93 -9.32
N THR A 153 -7.07 -21.99 -9.52
CA THR A 153 -7.31 -20.81 -10.34
C THR A 153 -7.47 -21.16 -11.83
N ALA A 154 -8.12 -20.27 -12.55
CA ALA A 154 -8.20 -20.38 -14.00
C ALA A 154 -6.82 -20.07 -14.66
N THR A 155 -6.51 -20.78 -15.73
CA THR A 155 -5.33 -20.57 -16.58
C THR A 155 -5.79 -20.15 -17.98
N MET A 156 -5.11 -19.17 -18.56
CA MET A 156 -5.37 -18.65 -19.89
C MET A 156 -4.24 -19.07 -20.85
N ASN A 157 -4.58 -19.48 -22.09
CA ASN A 157 -3.60 -19.92 -23.09
C ASN A 157 -2.74 -18.78 -23.66
N TYR A 158 -3.14 -17.52 -23.45
CA TYR A 158 -2.35 -16.35 -23.80
C TYR A 158 -1.98 -15.59 -22.53
N GLU A 159 -0.72 -15.20 -22.42
CA GLU A 159 -0.26 -14.28 -21.37
C GLU A 159 -0.84 -12.87 -21.56
N ALA A 160 -0.88 -12.06 -20.50
CA ALA A 160 -1.20 -10.64 -20.64
C ALA A 160 -0.14 -9.93 -21.49
N GLY A 161 -0.55 -9.05 -22.41
CA GLY A 161 0.39 -8.37 -23.30
C GLY A 161 -0.24 -7.82 -24.57
N PHE A 162 0.62 -7.51 -25.54
CA PHE A 162 0.31 -6.84 -26.80
C PHE A 162 0.22 -7.84 -27.96
N TYR A 163 -0.83 -7.76 -28.75
CA TYR A 163 -1.12 -8.70 -29.84
C TYR A 163 -1.48 -7.96 -31.12
N ASN A 164 -0.95 -8.43 -32.24
CA ASN A 164 -1.33 -7.96 -33.56
C ASN A 164 -2.56 -8.76 -34.05
N GLY A 165 -3.72 -8.11 -34.14
CA GLY A 165 -4.99 -8.72 -34.51
C GLY A 165 -5.64 -9.54 -33.38
N ALA A 166 -6.83 -10.05 -33.68
CA ALA A 166 -7.63 -10.81 -32.73
C ALA A 166 -6.96 -12.13 -32.32
N ILE A 167 -7.16 -12.54 -31.06
CA ILE A 167 -6.74 -13.82 -30.50
C ILE A 167 -7.95 -14.64 -30.04
N ASP A 168 -7.86 -15.96 -30.11
CA ASP A 168 -8.87 -16.87 -29.56
C ASP A 168 -8.37 -17.40 -28.21
N LEU A 169 -8.94 -16.85 -27.14
CA LEU A 169 -8.57 -17.14 -25.78
C LEU A 169 -9.28 -18.37 -25.25
N GLU A 170 -8.50 -19.33 -24.77
CA GLU A 170 -8.99 -20.48 -24.03
C GLU A 170 -8.72 -20.31 -22.54
N ILE A 171 -9.71 -20.68 -21.73
CA ILE A 171 -9.61 -20.63 -20.25
C ILE A 171 -9.82 -22.05 -19.73
N THR A 172 -8.88 -22.54 -18.92
CA THR A 172 -8.92 -23.88 -18.35
C THR A 172 -8.69 -23.82 -16.85
N THR A 173 -9.02 -24.90 -16.14
CA THR A 173 -8.67 -25.14 -14.74
C THR A 173 -8.49 -26.62 -14.51
N ASN A 174 -7.67 -26.99 -13.52
CA ASN A 174 -7.54 -28.37 -13.07
C ASN A 174 -8.53 -28.72 -11.95
N GLU A 175 -9.35 -27.74 -11.51
CA GLU A 175 -10.34 -27.97 -10.46
C GLU A 175 -11.41 -28.95 -10.93
N PRO A 176 -11.64 -30.09 -10.23
CA PRO A 176 -12.66 -31.06 -10.58
C PRO A 176 -14.08 -30.49 -10.39
N ASN A 177 -15.03 -30.98 -11.18
CA ASN A 177 -16.46 -30.64 -11.09
C ASN A 177 -16.74 -29.14 -11.05
N SER A 178 -15.94 -28.38 -11.81
CA SER A 178 -15.90 -26.91 -11.74
C SER A 178 -16.60 -26.21 -12.90
N THR A 179 -16.86 -24.93 -12.71
CA THR A 179 -17.32 -23.98 -13.72
C THR A 179 -16.48 -22.71 -13.66
N ILE A 180 -16.13 -22.15 -14.80
CA ILE A 180 -15.40 -20.89 -14.91
C ILE A 180 -16.40 -19.77 -15.23
N ARG A 181 -16.37 -18.70 -14.43
CA ARG A 181 -17.10 -17.46 -14.69
C ARG A 181 -16.11 -16.37 -15.06
N TYR A 182 -16.47 -15.52 -16.01
CA TYR A 182 -15.56 -14.48 -16.48
C TYR A 182 -16.27 -13.16 -16.79
N THR A 183 -15.47 -12.10 -16.87
CA THR A 183 -15.83 -10.77 -17.37
C THR A 183 -14.75 -10.30 -18.36
N THR A 184 -15.12 -9.38 -19.27
CA THR A 184 -14.20 -8.79 -20.25
C THR A 184 -14.06 -7.27 -20.12
N ASN A 185 -14.66 -6.70 -19.09
CA ASN A 185 -14.74 -5.25 -18.85
C ASN A 185 -13.98 -4.81 -17.59
N GLY A 186 -13.09 -5.66 -17.07
CA GLY A 186 -12.30 -5.38 -15.87
C GLY A 186 -13.05 -5.46 -14.54
N ASN A 187 -14.37 -5.70 -14.56
CA ASN A 187 -15.13 -5.90 -13.33
C ASN A 187 -14.84 -7.28 -12.73
N LEU A 188 -15.09 -7.41 -11.43
CA LEU A 188 -15.00 -8.69 -10.72
C LEU A 188 -16.03 -9.69 -11.29
N PRO A 189 -15.61 -10.90 -11.69
CA PRO A 189 -16.56 -11.96 -12.01
C PRO A 189 -17.19 -12.51 -10.71
N PHE A 190 -18.44 -12.93 -10.81
CA PHE A 190 -19.19 -13.58 -9.73
C PHE A 190 -20.07 -14.69 -10.32
N PHE A 191 -20.78 -15.45 -9.49
CA PHE A 191 -21.51 -16.65 -9.92
C PHE A 191 -22.53 -16.41 -11.07
N ALA A 192 -23.06 -15.18 -11.21
CA ALA A 192 -23.98 -14.80 -12.29
C ALA A 192 -23.28 -14.17 -13.50
N SER A 193 -21.95 -14.02 -13.49
CA SER A 193 -21.19 -13.56 -14.65
C SER A 193 -21.22 -14.60 -15.78
N SER A 194 -20.72 -14.24 -16.96
CA SER A 194 -20.72 -15.11 -18.13
C SER A 194 -20.08 -16.47 -17.81
N LEU A 195 -20.79 -17.56 -18.18
CA LEU A 195 -20.24 -18.91 -18.08
C LEU A 195 -19.27 -19.15 -19.23
N TYR A 196 -18.08 -19.61 -18.95
CA TYR A 196 -17.15 -20.04 -20.00
C TYR A 196 -17.59 -21.40 -20.56
N THR A 197 -17.78 -21.45 -21.86
CA THR A 197 -18.25 -22.67 -22.59
C THR A 197 -17.36 -23.02 -23.78
N GLY A 198 -16.30 -22.27 -24.04
CA GLY A 198 -15.40 -22.47 -25.18
C GLY A 198 -14.64 -21.17 -25.50
N PRO A 199 -13.75 -21.20 -26.50
CA PRO A 199 -12.88 -20.08 -26.83
C PRO A 199 -13.58 -18.74 -26.99
N ILE A 200 -12.94 -17.66 -26.52
CA ILE A 200 -13.44 -16.29 -26.60
C ILE A 200 -12.55 -15.52 -27.57
N THR A 201 -13.12 -14.99 -28.65
CA THR A 201 -12.37 -14.11 -29.56
C THR A 201 -12.18 -12.72 -28.92
N ILE A 202 -10.94 -12.35 -28.65
CA ILE A 202 -10.52 -11.03 -28.16
C ILE A 202 -10.09 -10.21 -29.36
N SER A 203 -10.92 -9.29 -29.81
CA SER A 203 -10.68 -8.45 -31.01
C SER A 203 -10.44 -6.97 -30.70
N ASN A 204 -10.53 -6.58 -29.45
CA ASN A 204 -10.28 -5.22 -28.98
C ASN A 204 -9.55 -5.28 -27.62
N THR A 205 -8.81 -4.23 -27.27
CA THR A 205 -8.16 -4.10 -25.96
C THR A 205 -9.18 -4.21 -24.82
N GLN A 206 -8.92 -5.14 -23.89
CA GLN A 206 -9.81 -5.40 -22.75
C GLN A 206 -9.07 -6.12 -21.61
N VAL A 207 -9.67 -6.04 -20.42
CA VAL A 207 -9.23 -6.81 -19.24
C VAL A 207 -10.18 -7.96 -19.03
N LEU A 208 -9.66 -9.17 -19.13
CA LEU A 208 -10.41 -10.38 -18.79
C LEU A 208 -10.09 -10.77 -17.35
N LYS A 209 -11.14 -11.07 -16.59
CA LYS A 209 -11.03 -11.66 -15.24
C LYS A 209 -11.83 -12.95 -15.19
N ALA A 210 -11.29 -13.97 -14.53
CA ALA A 210 -11.93 -15.27 -14.36
C ALA A 210 -11.87 -15.76 -12.93
N ILE A 211 -12.92 -16.46 -12.50
CA ILE A 211 -13.04 -17.14 -11.21
C ILE A 211 -13.58 -18.54 -11.42
N VAL A 212 -13.10 -19.48 -10.63
CA VAL A 212 -13.52 -20.89 -10.67
C VAL A 212 -14.44 -21.17 -9.49
N TYR A 213 -15.57 -21.81 -9.76
CA TYR A 213 -16.47 -22.38 -8.78
C TYR A 213 -16.48 -23.89 -8.93
N THR A 214 -16.46 -24.61 -7.86
CA THR A 214 -16.59 -26.08 -7.83
C THR A 214 -17.85 -26.51 -7.08
N THR A 215 -18.30 -27.72 -7.34
CA THR A 215 -19.36 -28.38 -6.53
C THR A 215 -18.79 -29.31 -5.49
N GLU A 216 -17.45 -29.38 -5.37
CA GLU A 216 -16.81 -30.12 -4.28
C GLU A 216 -17.17 -29.47 -2.95
N PRO A 217 -17.58 -30.25 -1.94
CA PRO A 217 -17.87 -29.73 -0.62
C PRO A 217 -16.58 -29.15 0.00
N ASP A 218 -16.74 -28.17 0.86
CA ASP A 218 -15.67 -27.58 1.66
C ASP A 218 -14.53 -26.90 0.85
N ILE A 219 -14.78 -26.60 -0.44
CA ILE A 219 -13.87 -25.83 -1.31
C ILE A 219 -14.50 -24.48 -1.68
N LEU A 220 -13.80 -23.41 -1.36
CA LEU A 220 -14.21 -22.04 -1.68
C LEU A 220 -13.93 -21.70 -3.16
N PRO A 221 -14.60 -20.68 -3.74
CA PRO A 221 -14.23 -20.17 -5.05
C PRO A 221 -12.75 -19.75 -5.12
N SER A 222 -12.14 -19.89 -6.29
CA SER A 222 -10.73 -19.57 -6.49
C SER A 222 -10.40 -18.09 -6.27
N PHE A 223 -9.12 -17.78 -6.11
CA PHE A 223 -8.64 -16.43 -6.40
C PHE A 223 -8.94 -16.06 -7.86
N ILE A 224 -9.04 -14.75 -8.13
CA ILE A 224 -9.33 -14.24 -9.47
C ILE A 224 -8.04 -14.23 -10.29
N THR A 225 -8.08 -14.84 -11.47
CA THR A 225 -7.06 -14.66 -12.49
C THR A 225 -7.46 -13.50 -13.40
N PHE A 226 -6.50 -12.65 -13.76
CA PHE A 226 -6.75 -11.50 -14.63
C PHE A 226 -5.60 -11.24 -15.58
N ASN A 227 -5.95 -10.88 -16.82
CA ASN A 227 -4.99 -10.49 -17.84
C ASN A 227 -5.55 -9.35 -18.68
N THR A 228 -4.71 -8.38 -19.02
CA THR A 228 -5.01 -7.37 -20.03
C THR A 228 -4.45 -7.78 -21.38
N TYR A 229 -5.29 -7.74 -22.40
CA TYR A 229 -4.93 -8.00 -23.79
C TYR A 229 -5.05 -6.69 -24.57
N PHE A 230 -3.92 -6.17 -25.06
CA PHE A 230 -3.85 -4.99 -25.90
C PHE A 230 -3.86 -5.46 -27.36
N ILE A 231 -4.88 -5.10 -28.12
CA ILE A 231 -5.04 -5.53 -29.51
C ILE A 231 -4.77 -4.37 -30.44
N ASP A 232 -3.77 -4.54 -31.31
CA ASP A 232 -3.30 -3.53 -32.27
C ASP A 232 -2.88 -2.20 -31.61
N GLU A 233 -2.40 -2.27 -30.37
CA GLU A 233 -1.87 -1.13 -29.61
C GLU A 233 -0.34 -1.15 -29.63
N ASP A 234 0.28 0.05 -29.68
CA ASP A 234 1.72 0.25 -29.62
C ASP A 234 2.05 1.52 -28.81
N HIS A 235 2.92 1.41 -27.83
CA HIS A 235 3.28 2.50 -26.93
C HIS A 235 4.79 2.61 -26.72
N ALA A 236 5.32 3.84 -26.85
CA ALA A 236 6.72 4.15 -26.55
C ALA A 236 6.99 4.44 -25.06
N LEU A 237 6.00 4.27 -24.21
CA LEU A 237 6.06 4.45 -22.75
C LEU A 237 5.62 3.18 -22.06
N PRO A 238 6.06 2.93 -20.81
CA PRO A 238 5.48 1.89 -19.98
C PRO A 238 3.97 2.04 -19.87
N VAL A 239 3.28 0.93 -19.68
CA VAL A 239 1.82 0.91 -19.57
C VAL A 239 1.40 0.40 -18.20
N LEU A 240 0.48 1.12 -17.55
CA LEU A 240 -0.29 0.65 -16.41
C LEU A 240 -1.70 0.28 -16.87
N SER A 241 -2.05 -0.98 -16.75
CA SER A 241 -3.43 -1.43 -16.86
C SER A 241 -4.04 -1.51 -15.46
N THR A 242 -5.07 -0.72 -15.22
CA THR A 242 -5.79 -0.64 -13.95
C THR A 242 -7.22 -1.08 -14.15
N SER A 243 -7.76 -1.93 -13.27
CA SER A 243 -9.15 -2.35 -13.44
C SER A 243 -9.84 -2.72 -12.12
N ALA A 244 -11.03 -2.16 -11.92
CA ALA A 244 -11.85 -2.43 -10.75
C ALA A 244 -13.33 -2.14 -11.05
N ASN A 245 -14.22 -2.74 -10.24
CA ASN A 245 -15.59 -2.27 -10.16
C ASN A 245 -15.58 -0.79 -9.75
N GLN A 246 -16.35 0.05 -10.44
CA GLN A 246 -16.47 1.47 -10.16
C GLN A 246 -15.18 2.32 -10.34
N LEU A 247 -14.08 1.79 -10.89
CA LEU A 247 -12.87 2.57 -11.14
C LEU A 247 -13.17 3.77 -12.05
N THR A 248 -13.85 3.56 -13.15
CA THR A 248 -14.23 4.66 -14.06
C THR A 248 -15.21 5.64 -13.41
N THR A 249 -16.02 5.21 -12.46
CA THR A 249 -16.89 6.10 -11.67
C THR A 249 -16.08 6.97 -10.71
N LEU A 250 -15.08 6.42 -10.06
CA LEU A 250 -14.09 7.18 -9.28
C LEU A 250 -13.42 8.24 -10.19
N LEU A 251 -12.83 7.81 -11.30
CA LEU A 251 -12.08 8.67 -12.21
C LEU A 251 -12.96 9.73 -12.91
N ASN A 252 -14.27 9.49 -13.04
CA ASN A 252 -15.23 10.47 -13.52
C ASN A 252 -15.73 11.44 -12.42
N GLY A 253 -15.19 11.37 -11.20
CA GLY A 253 -15.36 12.41 -10.18
C GLY A 253 -16.03 11.97 -8.87
N ASN A 254 -16.41 10.70 -8.71
CA ASN A 254 -16.91 10.22 -7.43
C ASN A 254 -15.75 9.94 -6.45
N GLN A 255 -15.28 11.00 -5.82
CA GLN A 255 -14.08 10.99 -4.97
C GLN A 255 -14.21 10.20 -3.66
N SER A 256 -15.40 9.72 -3.29
CA SER A 256 -15.62 8.94 -2.07
C SER A 256 -15.37 7.44 -2.24
N LEU A 257 -15.27 6.98 -3.49
CA LEU A 257 -15.05 5.58 -3.79
C LEU A 257 -13.62 5.13 -3.45
N ARG A 258 -13.52 3.87 -3.04
CA ARG A 258 -12.28 3.14 -2.77
C ARG A 258 -12.36 1.77 -3.45
N PRO A 259 -12.41 1.72 -4.80
CA PRO A 259 -12.57 0.45 -5.48
C PRO A 259 -11.34 -0.43 -5.33
N HIS A 260 -11.56 -1.72 -5.05
CA HIS A 260 -10.54 -2.76 -5.08
C HIS A 260 -10.42 -3.31 -6.50
N GLY A 261 -9.19 -3.52 -6.93
CA GLY A 261 -8.95 -3.99 -8.29
C GLY A 261 -7.52 -4.34 -8.62
N SER A 262 -7.35 -4.85 -9.82
CA SER A 262 -6.05 -5.29 -10.31
C SER A 262 -5.26 -4.16 -10.95
N ILE A 263 -3.95 -4.26 -10.83
CA ILE A 263 -2.96 -3.49 -11.58
C ILE A 263 -2.03 -4.46 -12.33
N GLU A 264 -1.61 -4.06 -13.52
CA GLU A 264 -0.57 -4.73 -14.29
C GLU A 264 0.38 -3.67 -14.85
N TYR A 265 1.68 -3.87 -14.65
CA TYR A 265 2.72 -2.99 -15.17
C TYR A 265 3.43 -3.67 -16.34
N PHE A 266 3.47 -2.98 -17.47
CA PHE A 266 4.17 -3.40 -18.68
C PHE A 266 5.30 -2.42 -18.97
N ASN A 267 6.50 -2.94 -19.23
CA ASN A 267 7.63 -2.11 -19.61
C ASN A 267 7.50 -1.55 -21.04
N VAL A 268 8.49 -0.80 -21.50
CA VAL A 268 8.49 -0.21 -22.85
C VAL A 268 8.57 -1.23 -23.99
N GLU A 269 9.02 -2.43 -23.69
CA GLU A 269 9.04 -3.57 -24.62
C GLU A 269 7.71 -4.31 -24.67
N GLY A 270 6.71 -3.90 -23.85
CA GLY A 270 5.38 -4.52 -23.78
C GLY A 270 5.34 -5.79 -22.94
N GLU A 271 6.36 -6.10 -22.18
CA GLU A 271 6.41 -7.24 -21.28
C GLU A 271 5.76 -6.89 -19.94
N ARG A 272 4.84 -7.74 -19.45
CA ARG A 272 4.31 -7.61 -18.08
C ARG A 272 5.40 -7.94 -17.08
N LYS A 273 5.76 -6.97 -16.24
CA LYS A 273 6.82 -7.11 -15.23
C LYS A 273 6.27 -7.39 -13.84
N ASP A 274 5.12 -6.80 -13.51
CA ASP A 274 4.47 -7.04 -12.23
C ASP A 274 2.96 -6.90 -12.35
N PHE A 275 2.23 -7.55 -11.44
CA PHE A 275 0.78 -7.50 -11.37
C PHE A 275 0.30 -7.84 -9.96
N GLY A 276 -0.84 -7.27 -9.57
CA GLY A 276 -1.41 -7.54 -8.27
C GLY A 276 -2.82 -6.98 -8.11
N TYR A 277 -3.29 -7.03 -6.87
CA TYR A 277 -4.61 -6.55 -6.50
C TYR A 277 -4.50 -5.62 -5.30
N GLY A 278 -5.24 -4.50 -5.31
CA GLY A 278 -5.14 -3.50 -4.27
C GLY A 278 -6.30 -2.51 -4.30
N GLU A 279 -6.13 -1.39 -3.62
CA GLU A 279 -7.12 -0.32 -3.50
C GLU A 279 -6.76 0.86 -4.39
N TYR A 280 -7.76 1.45 -5.03
CA TYR A 280 -7.67 2.74 -5.71
C TYR A 280 -8.37 3.82 -4.92
N ASN A 281 -7.77 5.00 -4.83
CA ASN A 281 -8.43 6.15 -4.23
C ASN A 281 -8.01 7.47 -4.89
N LYS A 282 -8.74 8.53 -4.58
CA LYS A 282 -8.47 9.88 -5.05
C LYS A 282 -7.09 10.36 -4.62
N HIS A 283 -6.36 11.01 -5.55
CA HIS A 283 -5.18 11.80 -5.23
C HIS A 283 -5.35 13.27 -5.64
N GLY A 284 -4.99 14.20 -4.77
CA GLY A 284 -5.11 15.64 -5.00
C GLY A 284 -6.44 16.24 -4.53
N GLN A 285 -6.55 17.56 -4.60
CA GLN A 285 -7.72 18.33 -4.17
C GLN A 285 -8.29 19.13 -5.35
N ASP A 286 -7.81 20.33 -5.61
CA ASP A 286 -8.33 21.26 -6.62
C ASP A 286 -8.20 20.70 -8.03
N SER A 287 -7.10 20.03 -8.33
CA SER A 287 -6.85 19.37 -9.61
C SER A 287 -7.90 18.31 -9.99
N TRP A 288 -8.74 17.88 -9.04
CA TRP A 288 -9.88 16.99 -9.32
C TRP A 288 -11.04 17.67 -10.04
N ALA A 289 -11.01 19.00 -10.19
CA ALA A 289 -11.93 19.71 -11.06
C ALA A 289 -11.68 19.42 -12.57
N PHE A 290 -10.47 19.00 -12.94
CA PHE A 290 -10.13 18.67 -14.32
C PHE A 290 -10.64 17.29 -14.74
N PRO A 291 -10.91 17.07 -16.04
CA PRO A 291 -11.37 15.78 -16.55
C PRO A 291 -10.38 14.62 -16.32
N GLN A 292 -9.08 14.86 -16.50
CA GLN A 292 -8.04 13.88 -16.21
C GLN A 292 -7.60 14.01 -14.76
N ARG A 293 -7.90 12.99 -13.95
CA ARG A 293 -7.74 13.02 -12.50
C ARG A 293 -6.62 12.11 -12.03
N SER A 294 -5.89 12.56 -11.02
CA SER A 294 -4.88 11.76 -10.36
C SER A 294 -5.51 10.80 -9.35
N PHE A 295 -4.92 9.64 -9.18
CA PHE A 295 -5.36 8.65 -8.21
C PHE A 295 -4.17 7.88 -7.65
N ASP A 296 -4.34 7.28 -6.48
CA ASP A 296 -3.38 6.39 -5.85
C ASP A 296 -3.76 4.94 -6.15
N TYR A 297 -2.75 4.08 -6.24
CA TYR A 297 -2.87 2.65 -6.07
C TYR A 297 -2.09 2.24 -4.82
N ILE A 298 -2.70 1.40 -4.00
CA ILE A 298 -2.12 0.84 -2.77
C ILE A 298 -2.19 -0.67 -2.90
N ALA A 299 -1.04 -1.33 -2.95
CA ALA A 299 -0.97 -2.77 -2.86
C ALA A 299 -1.52 -3.23 -1.51
N ARG A 300 -2.36 -4.26 -1.54
CA ARG A 300 -3.03 -4.81 -0.36
C ARG A 300 -2.66 -6.27 -0.21
N ASP A 301 -1.72 -6.54 0.67
CA ASP A 301 -1.31 -7.89 1.04
C ASP A 301 -2.50 -8.74 1.48
N GLU A 302 -3.44 -8.09 2.18
CA GLU A 302 -4.68 -8.67 2.70
C GLU A 302 -5.56 -9.31 1.61
N MET A 303 -5.34 -8.96 0.34
CA MET A 303 -6.05 -9.55 -0.80
C MET A 303 -5.37 -10.81 -1.37
N GLY A 304 -4.17 -11.17 -0.89
CA GLY A 304 -3.46 -12.39 -1.25
C GLY A 304 -2.75 -12.40 -2.61
N TYR A 305 -2.51 -11.24 -3.23
CA TYR A 305 -1.84 -11.17 -4.54
C TYR A 305 -0.41 -10.66 -4.45
N HIS A 306 -0.19 -9.47 -3.94
CA HIS A 306 1.12 -8.88 -3.70
C HIS A 306 1.10 -7.87 -2.55
N ASP A 307 2.20 -7.74 -1.83
CA ASP A 307 2.40 -6.77 -0.75
C ASP A 307 2.91 -5.41 -1.26
N ALA A 308 3.53 -5.39 -2.42
CA ALA A 308 4.04 -4.20 -3.11
C ALA A 308 4.18 -4.48 -4.61
N ILE A 309 4.39 -3.45 -5.42
CA ILE A 309 4.89 -3.60 -6.79
C ILE A 309 6.39 -3.82 -6.69
N HIS A 310 6.87 -4.99 -7.11
CA HIS A 310 8.27 -5.40 -7.06
C HIS A 310 8.96 -5.21 -8.43
N GLU A 311 9.08 -3.94 -8.85
CA GLU A 311 9.71 -3.59 -10.12
C GLU A 311 10.34 -2.18 -10.02
N LYS A 312 11.46 -2.00 -10.71
CA LYS A 312 12.12 -0.69 -10.82
C LYS A 312 11.32 0.25 -11.75
N LEU A 313 10.35 0.95 -11.18
CA LEU A 313 9.46 1.84 -11.92
C LEU A 313 10.10 3.15 -12.37
N LEU A 314 11.18 3.60 -11.73
CA LEU A 314 11.70 4.96 -11.81
C LEU A 314 13.16 4.98 -12.26
N SER A 315 13.45 5.66 -13.38
CA SER A 315 14.80 5.69 -13.98
C SER A 315 15.86 6.40 -13.10
N LEU A 316 15.44 7.28 -12.19
CA LEU A 316 16.33 8.04 -11.30
C LEU A 316 16.29 7.54 -9.84
N SER A 317 15.86 6.32 -9.62
CA SER A 317 15.83 5.65 -8.32
C SER A 317 16.22 4.19 -8.49
N ASP A 318 16.88 3.64 -7.48
CA ASP A 318 17.11 2.19 -7.40
C ASP A 318 16.01 1.45 -6.64
N ARG A 319 14.98 2.18 -6.21
CA ARG A 319 13.83 1.61 -5.53
C ARG A 319 13.08 0.67 -6.45
N ASP A 320 12.79 -0.52 -5.95
CA ASP A 320 12.16 -1.64 -6.65
C ASP A 320 10.99 -2.27 -5.85
N GLU A 321 10.60 -1.63 -4.76
CA GLU A 321 9.46 -2.03 -3.93
C GLU A 321 8.59 -0.83 -3.61
N PHE A 322 7.29 -0.87 -4.01
CA PHE A 322 6.34 0.21 -3.85
C PHE A 322 5.01 -0.34 -3.33
N GLN A 323 4.74 -0.18 -2.05
CA GLN A 323 3.41 -0.48 -1.51
C GLN A 323 2.38 0.50 -2.08
N ARG A 324 2.78 1.76 -2.30
CA ARG A 324 1.90 2.81 -2.81
C ARG A 324 2.55 3.64 -3.89
N ILE A 325 1.81 3.85 -4.97
CA ILE A 325 2.18 4.77 -6.05
C ILE A 325 1.09 5.80 -6.30
N ILE A 326 1.51 6.99 -6.77
CA ILE A 326 0.60 8.00 -7.31
C ILE A 326 0.59 7.86 -8.83
N ILE A 327 -0.59 7.77 -9.41
CA ILE A 327 -0.83 7.85 -10.85
C ILE A 327 -1.31 9.28 -11.12
N ARG A 328 -0.35 10.18 -11.43
CA ARG A 328 -0.55 11.64 -11.44
C ARG A 328 -0.84 12.17 -12.82
N ALA A 329 -1.91 12.95 -12.91
CA ALA A 329 -2.37 13.64 -14.12
C ALA A 329 -1.87 15.12 -14.23
N SER A 330 -0.70 15.43 -13.66
CA SER A 330 -0.03 16.73 -13.67
C SER A 330 -0.70 17.88 -12.89
N GLY A 331 -1.68 17.61 -12.03
CA GLY A 331 -2.26 18.65 -11.15
C GLY A 331 -2.84 19.83 -11.90
N ASP A 332 -2.43 21.05 -11.58
CA ASP A 332 -2.89 22.29 -12.23
C ASP A 332 -2.21 22.54 -13.58
N ASP A 333 -1.08 21.90 -13.85
CA ASP A 333 -0.46 21.84 -15.20
C ASP A 333 -1.16 20.80 -16.09
N ASN A 334 -2.46 20.58 -15.87
CA ASN A 334 -3.25 19.54 -16.50
C ASN A 334 -3.74 19.95 -17.88
N TYR A 335 -3.76 19.00 -18.77
CA TYR A 335 -4.18 19.15 -20.14
C TYR A 335 -5.51 18.37 -20.35
N PRO A 336 -6.53 18.95 -20.96
CA PRO A 336 -6.62 20.30 -21.56
C PRO A 336 -7.23 21.36 -20.61
N GLY A 337 -7.06 21.27 -19.31
CA GLY A 337 -7.80 22.08 -18.36
C GLY A 337 -7.51 23.56 -18.38
N ILE A 338 -6.26 23.97 -18.55
CA ILE A 338 -5.81 25.37 -18.56
C ILE A 338 -4.99 25.65 -19.83
N ASP A 339 -5.25 26.79 -20.47
CA ASP A 339 -4.42 27.29 -21.57
C ASP A 339 -2.96 27.43 -21.10
N SER A 340 -2.01 27.04 -21.93
CA SER A 340 -0.59 27.01 -21.62
C SER A 340 -0.11 25.88 -20.70
N SER A 341 -0.95 24.91 -20.33
CA SER A 341 -0.51 23.70 -19.62
C SER A 341 0.50 22.91 -20.46
N ALA A 342 1.58 22.49 -19.83
CA ALA A 342 2.65 21.70 -20.45
C ALA A 342 2.60 20.21 -20.06
N HIS A 343 1.81 19.86 -19.05
CA HIS A 343 1.65 18.51 -18.51
C HIS A 343 2.97 17.89 -18.00
N MET A 344 3.97 18.69 -17.66
CA MET A 344 5.31 18.22 -17.33
C MET A 344 6.07 19.04 -16.28
N ARG A 345 5.57 20.22 -15.85
CA ARG A 345 6.31 21.14 -14.98
C ARG A 345 6.76 20.49 -13.69
N ASP A 346 5.82 19.94 -12.94
CA ASP A 346 6.09 19.28 -11.68
C ASP A 346 7.15 18.17 -11.84
N MET A 347 6.98 17.27 -12.79
CA MET A 347 7.96 16.20 -13.00
C MET A 347 9.33 16.72 -13.46
N PHE A 348 9.36 17.76 -14.29
CA PHE A 348 10.61 18.36 -14.72
C PHE A 348 11.40 18.92 -13.53
N ILE A 349 10.74 19.63 -12.61
CA ILE A 349 11.38 20.25 -11.45
C ILE A 349 11.90 19.19 -10.50
N HIS A 350 11.11 18.16 -10.21
CA HIS A 350 11.57 17.04 -9.39
C HIS A 350 12.78 16.30 -10.01
N LYS A 351 12.75 16.03 -11.32
CA LYS A 351 13.90 15.44 -12.03
C LYS A 351 15.12 16.37 -12.03
N PHE A 352 14.91 17.68 -12.15
CA PHE A 352 15.97 18.68 -12.09
C PHE A 352 16.62 18.72 -10.70
N ALA A 353 15.84 18.80 -9.64
CA ALA A 353 16.33 18.78 -8.27
C ALA A 353 17.10 17.48 -7.95
N ASN A 354 16.58 16.32 -8.38
CA ASN A 354 17.23 15.03 -8.20
C ASN A 354 18.59 14.96 -8.92
N LYS A 355 18.64 15.35 -10.21
CA LYS A 355 19.88 15.35 -11.00
C LYS A 355 20.95 16.28 -10.46
N ASN A 356 20.58 17.31 -9.73
CA ASN A 356 21.49 18.27 -9.10
C ASN A 356 21.80 17.92 -7.63
N ASN A 357 21.40 16.73 -7.16
CA ASN A 357 21.65 16.25 -5.81
C ASN A 357 21.21 17.22 -4.71
N MET A 358 20.09 17.91 -4.92
CA MET A 358 19.53 18.78 -3.90
C MET A 358 19.10 17.96 -2.69
N LYS A 359 19.32 18.50 -1.50
CA LYS A 359 19.02 17.87 -0.20
C LYS A 359 17.53 17.97 0.13
N LEU A 360 16.72 17.39 -0.73
CA LEU A 360 15.27 17.41 -0.62
C LEU A 360 14.72 16.00 -0.85
N ASP A 361 13.78 15.61 -0.05
CA ASP A 361 12.90 14.51 -0.42
C ASP A 361 11.95 14.99 -1.50
N MET A 362 11.70 14.15 -2.50
CA MET A 362 10.93 14.58 -3.66
C MET A 362 10.18 13.42 -4.31
N ARG A 363 9.08 13.73 -4.97
CA ARG A 363 8.29 12.79 -5.76
C ARG A 363 9.01 12.42 -7.05
N LYS A 364 9.94 11.49 -7.00
CA LYS A 364 10.52 10.93 -8.22
C LYS A 364 9.42 10.32 -9.08
N GLY A 365 9.60 10.33 -10.39
CA GLY A 365 8.54 9.84 -11.25
C GLY A 365 8.98 9.54 -12.67
N GLU A 366 8.15 8.74 -13.36
CA GLU A 366 8.32 8.38 -14.77
C GLU A 366 6.99 8.47 -15.52
N ARG A 367 7.04 8.72 -16.83
CA ARG A 367 5.84 8.76 -17.67
C ARG A 367 5.34 7.36 -17.96
N CYS A 368 4.02 7.24 -18.02
CA CYS A 368 3.34 6.02 -18.42
C CYS A 368 2.05 6.31 -19.18
N VAL A 369 1.60 5.32 -19.94
CA VAL A 369 0.23 5.25 -20.45
C VAL A 369 -0.63 4.53 -19.42
N VAL A 370 -1.84 5.00 -19.20
CA VAL A 370 -2.81 4.35 -18.32
C VAL A 370 -4.01 3.83 -19.11
N TYR A 371 -4.37 2.59 -18.86
CA TYR A 371 -5.65 2.00 -19.23
C TYR A 371 -6.50 1.82 -17.98
N ALA A 372 -7.77 2.17 -18.07
CA ALA A 372 -8.75 1.97 -17.02
C ALA A 372 -9.85 1.02 -17.53
N ASN A 373 -9.97 -0.16 -16.93
CA ASN A 373 -10.91 -1.20 -17.37
C ASN A 373 -10.79 -1.54 -18.87
N GLY A 374 -9.55 -1.61 -19.37
CA GLY A 374 -9.26 -1.90 -20.78
C GLY A 374 -9.46 -0.73 -21.76
N GLN A 375 -9.81 0.45 -21.28
CA GLN A 375 -9.95 1.65 -22.09
C GLN A 375 -8.72 2.55 -21.94
N PHE A 376 -8.16 3.04 -23.05
CA PHE A 376 -7.11 4.05 -23.02
C PHE A 376 -7.58 5.28 -22.24
N TRP A 377 -6.86 5.62 -21.17
CA TRP A 377 -7.27 6.70 -20.26
C TRP A 377 -6.40 7.95 -20.41
N GLY A 378 -5.19 7.80 -20.90
CA GLY A 378 -4.28 8.91 -21.20
C GLY A 378 -2.85 8.69 -20.73
N VAL A 379 -2.04 9.74 -20.90
CA VAL A 379 -0.66 9.78 -20.40
C VAL A 379 -0.64 10.35 -18.99
N TYR A 380 0.00 9.63 -18.09
CA TYR A 380 0.15 9.94 -16.67
C TYR A 380 1.62 9.91 -16.25
N SER A 381 1.87 10.13 -14.99
CA SER A 381 3.17 9.86 -14.37
C SER A 381 2.98 8.91 -13.18
N ILE A 382 3.74 7.83 -13.13
CA ILE A 382 3.94 7.04 -11.92
C ILE A 382 4.83 7.87 -11.00
N ARG A 383 4.45 8.06 -9.73
CA ARG A 383 5.19 8.87 -8.75
C ARG A 383 5.28 8.19 -7.41
N GLU A 384 6.40 8.40 -6.71
CA GLU A 384 6.50 8.07 -5.30
C GLU A 384 5.59 8.95 -4.45
N LYS A 385 5.08 8.41 -3.37
CA LYS A 385 4.33 9.19 -2.37
C LYS A 385 5.23 9.51 -1.18
N VAL A 386 5.99 10.59 -1.27
CA VAL A 386 6.97 11.01 -0.25
C VAL A 386 6.36 11.29 1.13
N SER A 387 5.05 11.51 1.21
CA SER A 387 4.31 11.70 2.47
C SER A 387 3.75 10.39 3.04
N ASP A 388 4.19 9.27 2.54
CA ASP A 388 3.80 7.94 3.02
C ASP A 388 4.95 7.28 3.81
N ALA A 389 4.62 6.49 4.84
CA ALA A 389 5.61 5.78 5.64
C ALA A 389 6.38 4.73 4.83
N ASP A 390 5.77 4.15 3.79
CA ASP A 390 6.45 3.29 2.82
C ASP A 390 7.71 3.95 2.23
N TYR A 391 7.66 5.26 1.94
CA TYR A 391 8.82 6.03 1.47
C TYR A 391 9.88 6.21 2.55
N THR A 392 9.47 6.61 3.77
CA THR A 392 10.42 6.89 4.86
C THR A 392 11.07 5.63 5.40
N GLU A 393 10.35 4.52 5.40
CA GLU A 393 10.87 3.21 5.78
C GLU A 393 11.90 2.71 4.75
N TYR A 394 11.57 2.74 3.47
CA TYR A 394 12.46 2.28 2.40
C TYR A 394 13.78 3.06 2.35
N TYR A 395 13.74 4.40 2.34
CA TYR A 395 14.96 5.21 2.15
C TYR A 395 15.73 5.47 3.44
N TYR A 396 15.08 5.42 4.60
CA TYR A 396 15.65 5.92 5.84
C TYR A 396 15.55 4.97 7.04
N GLY A 397 14.87 3.83 6.90
CA GLY A 397 14.59 2.90 7.99
C GLY A 397 13.73 3.52 9.09
N GLN A 398 12.76 4.36 8.71
CA GLN A 398 11.89 5.10 9.63
C GLN A 398 10.43 4.76 9.32
N ASP A 399 9.82 3.91 10.14
CA ASP A 399 8.43 3.47 10.00
C ASP A 399 7.41 4.53 10.45
N LYS A 400 6.13 4.25 10.25
CA LYS A 400 5.02 5.16 10.57
C LYS A 400 4.92 5.58 12.04
N TYR A 401 5.50 4.80 12.96
CA TYR A 401 5.48 5.07 14.41
C TYR A 401 6.68 5.88 14.87
N ASN A 402 7.74 5.90 14.08
CA ASN A 402 9.01 6.54 14.38
C ASN A 402 9.29 7.77 13.51
N ILE A 403 8.25 8.43 13.00
CA ILE A 403 8.38 9.67 12.24
C ILE A 403 7.46 10.78 12.77
N GLN A 404 7.92 12.01 12.60
CA GLN A 404 7.12 13.20 12.70
C GLN A 404 7.07 13.87 11.33
N TYR A 405 5.87 14.00 10.77
CA TYR A 405 5.67 14.54 9.43
C TYR A 405 4.59 15.64 9.47
N VAL A 406 4.99 16.88 9.22
CA VAL A 406 4.13 18.06 9.27
C VAL A 406 3.91 18.59 7.86
N MET A 407 2.67 18.80 7.51
CA MET A 407 2.23 19.29 6.21
C MET A 407 1.44 20.58 6.34
N ASN A 408 1.57 21.46 5.36
CA ASN A 408 0.81 22.71 5.27
C ASN A 408 0.22 22.88 3.88
N TRP A 409 -1.11 23.07 3.86
CA TRP A 409 -1.89 23.47 2.69
C TRP A 409 -3.00 24.43 3.15
N GLY A 410 -2.62 25.70 3.39
CA GLY A 410 -3.46 26.70 4.04
C GLY A 410 -3.67 26.46 5.53
N ASN A 411 -3.80 25.20 5.94
CA ASN A 411 -3.81 24.75 7.33
C ASN A 411 -2.66 23.77 7.58
N THR A 412 -2.14 23.75 8.79
CA THR A 412 -1.07 22.84 9.21
C THR A 412 -1.67 21.61 9.91
N TRP A 413 -1.23 20.42 9.53
CA TRP A 413 -1.58 19.16 10.20
C TRP A 413 -0.37 18.24 10.28
N ALA A 414 -0.42 17.28 11.20
CA ALA A 414 0.53 16.19 11.23
C ALA A 414 0.01 15.02 10.39
N GLN A 415 0.80 14.57 9.42
CA GLN A 415 0.56 13.33 8.69
C GLN A 415 0.91 12.13 9.59
N TYR A 416 2.02 12.24 10.34
CA TYR A 416 2.49 11.29 11.33
C TYR A 416 2.99 12.02 12.58
N GLY A 417 3.03 11.34 13.74
CA GLY A 417 3.50 11.88 15.00
C GLY A 417 2.50 12.77 15.73
N GLY A 418 1.27 12.91 15.21
CA GLY A 418 0.15 13.57 15.86
C GLY A 418 0.43 15.03 16.30
N SER A 419 -0.23 15.48 17.37
CA SER A 419 -0.05 16.83 17.90
C SER A 419 1.36 17.13 18.39
N GLN A 420 2.12 16.10 18.78
CA GLN A 420 3.52 16.25 19.21
C GLN A 420 4.40 16.73 18.06
N ALA A 421 4.22 16.19 16.84
CA ALA A 421 4.96 16.64 15.66
C ALA A 421 4.74 18.14 15.38
N ILE A 422 3.50 18.63 15.49
CA ILE A 422 3.19 20.05 15.32
C ILE A 422 3.82 20.89 16.44
N SER A 423 3.78 20.41 17.68
CA SER A 423 4.36 21.09 18.83
C SER A 423 5.89 21.23 18.69
N ASP A 424 6.56 20.16 18.32
CA ASP A 424 8.02 20.12 18.17
C ASP A 424 8.48 21.03 17.01
N TRP A 425 7.80 20.96 15.86
CA TRP A 425 8.05 21.86 14.73
C TRP A 425 7.86 23.33 15.09
N ASN A 426 6.76 23.68 15.78
CA ASN A 426 6.51 25.04 16.22
C ASN A 426 7.52 25.53 17.27
N THR A 427 8.02 24.65 18.13
CA THR A 427 9.04 24.99 19.13
C THR A 427 10.31 25.52 18.46
N ILE A 428 10.84 24.80 17.48
CA ILE A 428 12.07 25.25 16.81
C ILE A 428 11.82 26.47 15.91
N ARG A 429 10.64 26.58 15.26
CA ARG A 429 10.28 27.79 14.50
C ARG A 429 10.22 29.03 15.41
N ASN A 430 9.50 28.94 16.53
CA ASN A 430 9.35 30.05 17.46
C ASN A 430 10.71 30.45 18.07
N TYR A 431 11.60 29.47 18.29
CA TYR A 431 12.96 29.76 18.71
C TYR A 431 13.70 30.59 17.67
N ALA A 432 13.65 30.18 16.41
CA ALA A 432 14.29 30.86 15.28
C ALA A 432 13.74 32.29 15.09
N GLU A 433 12.44 32.50 15.28
CA GLU A 433 11.77 33.80 15.18
C GLU A 433 12.14 34.75 16.33
N SER A 434 12.30 34.23 17.56
CA SER A 434 12.49 35.03 18.75
C SER A 434 13.97 35.30 19.12
N HIS A 435 14.93 34.63 18.47
CA HIS A 435 16.34 34.74 18.77
C HIS A 435 17.15 35.28 17.58
N ASN A 436 18.15 36.10 17.88
CA ASN A 436 19.04 36.62 16.84
C ASN A 436 19.98 35.51 16.34
N LEU A 437 19.74 34.99 15.14
CA LEU A 437 20.54 33.92 14.53
C LEU A 437 21.94 34.36 14.05
N SER A 438 22.29 35.66 14.11
CA SER A 438 23.67 36.08 13.90
C SER A 438 24.57 35.67 15.08
N ILE A 439 23.99 35.32 16.22
CA ILE A 439 24.70 34.74 17.37
C ILE A 439 24.88 33.25 17.11
N GLN A 440 26.15 32.82 17.04
CA GLN A 440 26.52 31.43 16.69
C GLN A 440 25.78 30.36 17.52
N ALA A 441 25.60 30.59 18.83
CA ALA A 441 24.92 29.63 19.69
C ALA A 441 23.42 29.46 19.30
N ASN A 442 22.76 30.56 18.95
CA ASN A 442 21.36 30.51 18.53
C ASN A 442 21.20 29.83 17.15
N TYR A 443 22.11 30.18 16.22
CA TYR A 443 22.17 29.52 14.93
C TYR A 443 22.40 28.00 15.06
N GLN A 444 23.37 27.63 15.91
CA GLN A 444 23.70 26.22 16.12
C GLN A 444 22.51 25.44 16.70
N HIS A 445 21.77 26.01 17.65
CA HIS A 445 20.57 25.39 18.18
C HIS A 445 19.54 25.08 17.10
N VAL A 446 19.31 26.02 16.17
CA VAL A 446 18.42 25.78 15.03
C VAL A 446 19.02 24.73 14.07
N ALA A 447 20.30 24.81 13.77
CA ALA A 447 20.99 23.91 12.85
C ALA A 447 21.16 22.48 13.41
N ASP A 448 21.01 22.29 14.72
CA ASP A 448 20.99 20.95 15.33
C ASP A 448 19.65 20.25 15.12
N GLU A 449 18.56 21.00 14.97
CA GLU A 449 17.19 20.48 14.78
C GLU A 449 16.73 20.51 13.32
N ILE A 450 17.17 21.49 12.53
CA ILE A 450 16.78 21.65 11.10
C ILE A 450 17.98 21.32 10.20
N ASP A 451 17.74 20.55 9.14
CA ASP A 451 18.71 20.44 8.05
C ASP A 451 18.73 21.75 7.25
N VAL A 452 19.71 22.61 7.59
CA VAL A 452 19.86 23.93 6.96
C VAL A 452 20.13 23.81 5.45
N THR A 453 20.82 22.76 5.01
CA THR A 453 21.06 22.54 3.57
C THR A 453 19.77 22.24 2.86
N SER A 454 18.91 21.39 3.44
CA SER A 454 17.58 21.11 2.90
C SER A 454 16.72 22.36 2.83
N LEU A 455 16.73 23.22 3.86
CA LEU A 455 16.01 24.49 3.84
C LEU A 455 16.51 25.42 2.72
N VAL A 456 17.84 25.54 2.56
CA VAL A 456 18.44 26.40 1.51
C VAL A 456 18.05 25.88 0.12
N ASP A 457 18.16 24.60 -0.11
CA ASP A 457 17.82 23.97 -1.38
C ASP A 457 16.32 24.14 -1.71
N TYR A 458 15.45 24.00 -0.68
CA TYR A 458 14.01 24.23 -0.83
C TYR A 458 13.70 25.67 -1.26
N ILE A 459 14.31 26.66 -0.62
CA ILE A 459 14.13 28.09 -0.98
C ILE A 459 14.71 28.37 -2.38
N LEU A 460 15.88 27.82 -2.69
CA LEU A 460 16.54 28.06 -3.98
C LEU A 460 15.72 27.51 -5.14
N ILE A 461 15.24 26.27 -5.05
CA ILE A 461 14.49 25.68 -6.17
C ILE A 461 13.17 26.41 -6.39
N ASN A 462 12.37 26.63 -5.35
CA ASN A 462 11.10 27.33 -5.47
C ASN A 462 11.25 28.77 -6.01
N SER A 463 12.29 29.47 -5.58
CA SER A 463 12.61 30.81 -6.10
C SER A 463 13.06 30.77 -7.55
N PHE A 464 13.91 29.79 -7.94
CA PHE A 464 14.43 29.66 -9.28
C PHE A 464 13.34 29.35 -10.30
N VAL A 465 12.42 28.47 -9.97
CA VAL A 465 11.31 28.09 -10.87
C VAL A 465 10.11 29.06 -10.79
N VAL A 466 10.20 30.06 -9.96
CA VAL A 466 9.12 31.04 -9.70
C VAL A 466 7.83 30.30 -9.33
N CYS A 467 7.91 29.43 -8.30
CA CYS A 467 6.74 28.79 -7.76
C CYS A 467 5.82 29.83 -7.14
N THR A 468 4.56 29.86 -7.52
CA THR A 468 3.58 30.84 -7.04
C THR A 468 2.61 30.25 -6.03
N ASP A 469 2.71 28.95 -5.75
CA ASP A 469 1.85 28.20 -4.84
C ASP A 469 2.66 27.53 -3.71
N TRP A 470 3.49 28.32 -3.01
CA TRP A 470 4.33 27.82 -1.92
C TRP A 470 4.33 28.78 -0.71
N ILE A 471 5.08 28.44 0.35
CA ILE A 471 5.16 29.05 1.69
C ILE A 471 3.90 28.77 2.52
N ASN A 472 2.70 29.22 2.12
CA ASN A 472 1.45 28.95 2.82
C ASN A 472 0.77 27.66 2.35
N TRP A 473 1.16 27.18 1.17
CA TRP A 473 0.65 25.99 0.50
C TRP A 473 1.82 25.06 0.18
N ASN A 474 1.55 23.80 -0.04
CA ASN A 474 2.51 22.83 -0.56
C ASN A 474 3.87 22.80 0.19
N THR A 475 3.86 23.07 1.49
CA THR A 475 5.05 23.00 2.35
C THR A 475 4.96 21.79 3.27
N SER A 476 6.06 21.05 3.36
CA SER A 476 6.12 19.85 4.15
C SER A 476 7.51 19.65 4.72
N VAL A 477 7.57 19.19 5.97
CA VAL A 477 8.80 18.86 6.67
C VAL A 477 8.62 17.57 7.47
N TRP A 478 9.69 16.79 7.60
CA TRP A 478 9.64 15.60 8.43
C TRP A 478 10.98 15.29 9.07
N ARG A 479 10.97 14.46 10.12
CA ARG A 479 12.14 13.85 10.74
C ARG A 479 11.84 12.46 11.27
N GLY A 480 12.88 11.63 11.36
CA GLY A 480 12.84 10.32 12.00
C GLY A 480 13.17 10.41 13.49
N LEU A 481 12.55 9.55 14.28
CA LEU A 481 12.71 9.45 15.73
C LEU A 481 13.44 8.17 16.15
N ASP A 482 13.50 7.14 15.32
CA ASP A 482 14.25 5.93 15.62
C ASP A 482 15.74 6.27 15.80
N PRO A 483 16.33 5.94 16.95
CA PRO A 483 17.75 6.22 17.23
C PRO A 483 18.70 5.50 16.25
N ASN A 484 18.29 4.40 15.65
CA ASN A 484 19.08 3.64 14.67
C ASN A 484 18.85 4.10 13.23
N GLY A 485 17.75 4.80 12.97
CA GLY A 485 17.41 5.34 11.66
C GLY A 485 18.23 6.58 11.29
N THR A 486 18.04 7.06 10.07
CA THR A 486 18.63 8.30 9.55
C THR A 486 17.59 9.42 9.50
N HIS A 487 17.92 10.59 8.94
CA HIS A 487 17.02 11.74 8.78
C HIS A 487 16.46 12.30 10.10
N LYS A 488 17.36 12.51 11.11
CA LYS A 488 16.97 12.92 12.47
C LYS A 488 16.66 14.41 12.63
N LYS A 489 16.97 15.22 11.63
CA LYS A 489 16.67 16.66 11.60
C LYS A 489 15.44 16.91 10.72
N TRP A 490 14.73 17.98 10.99
CA TRP A 490 13.65 18.44 10.12
C TRP A 490 14.21 18.75 8.74
N GLY A 491 13.83 17.94 7.72
CA GLY A 491 14.15 18.11 6.31
C GLY A 491 12.94 18.56 5.53
N PHE A 492 13.17 19.33 4.47
CA PHE A 492 12.10 19.83 3.59
C PHE A 492 11.82 18.86 2.47
N VAL A 493 10.56 18.81 2.08
CA VAL A 493 10.06 17.97 1.01
C VAL A 493 9.63 18.84 -0.16
N LEU A 494 10.14 18.53 -1.34
CA LEU A 494 9.69 19.15 -2.58
C LEU A 494 8.43 18.42 -3.05
N TRP A 495 7.36 19.13 -3.16
CA TRP A 495 6.07 18.59 -3.55
C TRP A 495 5.26 19.64 -4.31
N ASP A 496 4.51 19.21 -5.36
CA ASP A 496 3.48 19.98 -6.05
C ASP A 496 3.99 21.25 -6.75
N GLU A 497 4.89 21.04 -7.73
CA GLU A 497 5.61 22.08 -8.46
C GLU A 497 4.94 22.42 -9.81
N ASP A 498 3.64 22.24 -9.94
CA ASP A 498 2.90 22.50 -11.18
C ASP A 498 2.59 23.99 -11.39
N ALA A 499 2.45 24.77 -10.31
CA ALA A 499 2.26 26.23 -10.35
C ALA A 499 3.58 27.02 -10.48
N THR A 500 4.36 26.72 -11.54
CA THR A 500 5.71 27.28 -11.77
C THR A 500 5.87 27.85 -13.16
N PHE A 501 6.96 28.59 -13.40
CA PHE A 501 7.26 29.21 -14.69
C PHE A 501 6.13 30.09 -15.24
N ASN A 502 5.47 30.87 -14.37
CA ASN A 502 4.37 31.76 -14.73
C ASN A 502 3.11 31.04 -15.27
N HIS A 503 2.94 29.74 -15.01
CA HIS A 503 1.80 28.99 -15.51
C HIS A 503 0.53 29.24 -14.71
N TYR A 504 0.64 29.24 -13.40
CA TYR A 504 -0.48 29.40 -12.48
C TYR A 504 -0.27 30.65 -11.63
N ILE A 505 -1.27 31.51 -11.58
CA ILE A 505 -1.18 32.73 -10.76
C ILE A 505 -1.76 32.42 -9.39
N ASN A 506 -0.93 32.59 -8.37
CA ASN A 506 -1.35 32.42 -6.99
C ASN A 506 -2.48 33.40 -6.64
N TYR A 507 -3.66 32.89 -6.42
CA TYR A 507 -4.84 33.65 -6.01
C TYR A 507 -4.79 34.14 -4.56
N THR A 508 -3.82 33.71 -3.77
CA THR A 508 -3.63 34.15 -2.37
C THR A 508 -2.82 35.42 -2.23
N ASN A 509 -2.28 35.97 -3.32
CA ASN A 509 -1.38 37.13 -3.35
C ASN A 509 -0.11 36.97 -2.50
N VAL A 510 0.38 35.76 -2.31
CA VAL A 510 1.69 35.50 -1.74
C VAL A 510 2.71 35.53 -2.86
N PRO A 511 3.79 36.33 -2.72
CA PRO A 511 4.79 36.50 -3.78
C PRO A 511 5.63 35.24 -4.01
#